data_431c2b3271899be2174018dea2f21312
#
_entry.id   431c2b3271899be2174018dea2f21312
#
_cell.length_a   1.000
_cell.length_b   1.000
_cell.length_c   1.000
_cell.angle_alpha   90.00
_cell.angle_beta   90.00
_cell.angle_gamma   90.00
#
_symmetry.space_group_name_H-M   'P 1'
#
loop_
_entity.id
_entity.type
_entity.pdbx_description
1 polymer ?
#
loop_
_entity_poly.entity_id
_entity_poly.type
_entity_poly.pdbx_seq_one_letter_code
_entity_poly.pdbx_strand_id
1 'polypeptide(L)'
;MYAAAICVAFSCSWAHAAPELINGSFEQGGTPSDTAVGWTRWGEWINRETDWKPVRTGQAVLGYHHWQIPSEADSGVWQEVKGLKVGQKVKFSIFMMVDSVSGNQARAEYVELRLEYSKNGWQEILAQKRVPLKDFPTDEAWHAVEVEGVACTEELRVVLSITPSLDEIPRAGAVKFDDAKIEVN
;
A
#
# COMPACT_ATOMS: atom_id res chain seq x y z
N MET A 1 -67.82 8.48 6.95
CA MET A 1 -66.71 7.54 6.98
C MET A 1 -65.52 8.17 6.25
N TYR A 2 -64.50 8.60 6.97
CA TYR A 2 -63.27 9.13 6.36
C TYR A 2 -62.22 8.04 6.37
N ALA A 3 -61.74 7.66 5.19
CA ALA A 3 -60.60 6.71 5.06
C ALA A 3 -59.31 7.49 5.18
N ALA A 4 -58.50 7.17 6.20
CA ALA A 4 -57.17 7.72 6.35
C ALA A 4 -56.19 6.90 5.50
N ALA A 5 -55.55 7.53 4.53
CA ALA A 5 -54.49 6.94 3.74
C ALA A 5 -53.19 7.00 4.55
N ILE A 6 -52.63 5.82 4.88
CA ILE A 6 -51.31 5.69 5.51
C ILE A 6 -50.27 5.68 4.40
N CYS A 7 -49.49 6.77 4.25
CA CYS A 7 -48.30 6.80 3.42
C CYS A 7 -47.15 6.14 4.17
N VAL A 8 -46.76 4.96 3.76
CA VAL A 8 -45.53 4.30 4.23
C VAL A 8 -44.37 4.85 3.37
N ALA A 9 -43.55 5.71 3.96
CA ALA A 9 -42.31 6.17 3.32
C ALA A 9 -41.25 5.07 3.42
N PHE A 10 -40.94 4.43 2.30
CA PHE A 10 -39.78 3.57 2.19
C PHE A 10 -38.52 4.45 2.10
N SER A 11 -37.77 4.56 3.18
CA SER A 11 -36.41 5.11 3.16
C SER A 11 -35.46 4.07 2.55
N CYS A 12 -35.15 4.24 1.27
CA CYS A 12 -34.08 3.48 0.63
C CYS A 12 -32.74 4.01 1.14
N SER A 13 -32.17 3.38 2.18
CA SER A 13 -30.80 3.66 2.57
C SER A 13 -29.87 3.01 1.55
N TRP A 14 -29.26 3.83 0.72
CA TRP A 14 -28.16 3.39 -0.15
C TRP A 14 -26.98 3.06 0.76
N ALA A 15 -26.72 1.76 0.95
CA ALA A 15 -25.47 1.32 1.57
C ALA A 15 -24.34 1.70 0.60
N HIS A 16 -23.56 2.72 0.93
CA HIS A 16 -22.30 2.97 0.23
C HIS A 16 -21.40 1.76 0.48
N ALA A 17 -20.87 1.19 -0.61
CA ALA A 17 -19.85 0.16 -0.49
C ALA A 17 -18.67 0.74 0.32
N ALA A 18 -18.07 -0.09 1.18
CA ALA A 18 -16.89 0.31 1.91
C ALA A 18 -15.76 0.65 0.91
N PRO A 19 -14.95 1.66 1.20
CA PRO A 19 -13.80 1.97 0.36
C PRO A 19 -12.88 0.76 0.20
N GLU A 20 -12.44 0.50 -1.04
CA GLU A 20 -11.54 -0.58 -1.38
C GLU A 20 -10.37 -0.07 -2.22
N LEU A 21 -9.22 -0.75 -2.15
CA LEU A 21 -8.11 -0.49 -3.03
C LEU A 21 -8.35 -1.14 -4.40
N ILE A 22 -8.07 -0.40 -5.45
CA ILE A 22 -8.05 -0.93 -6.80
C ILE A 22 -6.78 -1.76 -6.94
N ASN A 23 -6.93 -3.02 -7.40
CA ASN A 23 -5.79 -3.88 -7.72
C ASN A 23 -4.78 -4.01 -6.55
N GLY A 24 -5.28 -4.28 -5.35
CA GLY A 24 -4.44 -4.43 -4.15
C GLY A 24 -3.46 -5.60 -4.22
N SER A 25 -3.76 -6.62 -5.02
CA SER A 25 -2.88 -7.76 -5.29
C SER A 25 -1.95 -7.56 -6.49
N PHE A 26 -1.92 -6.36 -7.10
CA PHE A 26 -1.04 -5.97 -8.20
C PHE A 26 -1.12 -6.80 -9.47
N GLU A 27 -2.17 -7.60 -9.66
CA GLU A 27 -2.33 -8.51 -10.80
C GLU A 27 -2.49 -7.80 -12.15
N GLN A 28 -3.06 -6.59 -12.13
CA GLN A 28 -3.28 -5.83 -13.35
C GLN A 28 -2.11 -4.88 -13.61
N GLY A 29 -1.36 -5.15 -14.68
CA GLY A 29 -0.28 -4.29 -15.14
C GLY A 29 -0.79 -3.01 -15.79
N GLY A 30 -0.08 -1.91 -15.53
CA GLY A 30 -0.35 -0.59 -16.10
C GLY A 30 0.40 -0.32 -17.40
N THR A 31 0.60 0.95 -17.67
CA THR A 31 1.46 1.42 -18.78
C THR A 31 2.40 2.48 -18.20
N PRO A 32 3.71 2.22 -18.15
CA PRO A 32 4.42 0.99 -18.57
C PRO A 32 4.06 -0.25 -17.73
N SER A 33 4.39 -1.45 -18.24
CA SER A 33 3.96 -2.75 -17.68
C SER A 33 4.54 -3.06 -16.30
N ASP A 34 5.59 -2.39 -15.90
CA ASP A 34 6.23 -2.45 -14.58
C ASP A 34 5.51 -1.62 -13.51
N THR A 35 4.39 -0.98 -13.86
CA THR A 35 3.47 -0.32 -12.94
C THR A 35 2.23 -1.17 -12.70
N ALA A 36 1.51 -0.91 -11.62
CA ALA A 36 0.23 -1.56 -11.32
C ALA A 36 -0.94 -0.59 -11.58
N VAL A 37 -2.00 -1.07 -12.23
CA VAL A 37 -3.23 -0.29 -12.45
C VAL A 37 -3.76 0.21 -11.09
N GLY A 38 -4.16 1.48 -11.05
CA GLY A 38 -4.71 2.11 -9.85
C GLY A 38 -3.65 2.66 -8.88
N TRP A 39 -2.38 2.34 -9.08
CA TRP A 39 -1.28 2.81 -8.26
C TRP A 39 -0.40 3.81 -9.00
N THR A 40 -0.08 4.90 -8.34
CA THR A 40 0.90 5.87 -8.83
C THR A 40 2.26 5.56 -8.23
N ARG A 41 3.26 5.39 -9.10
CA ARG A 41 4.65 5.11 -8.71
C ARG A 41 5.49 6.37 -8.72
N TRP A 42 6.45 6.47 -7.83
CA TRP A 42 7.58 7.38 -7.90
C TRP A 42 8.89 6.65 -7.61
N GLY A 43 9.99 7.22 -8.02
CA GLY A 43 11.31 6.58 -7.95
C GLY A 43 11.45 5.45 -8.99
N GLU A 44 12.57 4.73 -8.93
CA GLU A 44 12.97 3.78 -9.98
C GLU A 44 13.01 2.33 -9.52
N TRP A 45 13.00 2.07 -8.21
CA TRP A 45 13.40 0.79 -7.64
C TRP A 45 12.26 -0.11 -7.18
N ILE A 46 11.02 0.36 -7.27
CA ILE A 46 9.83 -0.46 -7.00
C ILE A 46 9.06 -0.68 -8.29
N ASN A 47 8.89 -1.94 -8.67
CA ASN A 47 8.26 -2.32 -9.93
C ASN A 47 7.24 -3.43 -9.71
N ARG A 48 6.27 -3.52 -10.61
CA ARG A 48 5.41 -4.69 -10.72
C ARG A 48 6.17 -5.80 -11.46
N GLU A 49 6.32 -6.94 -10.80
CA GLU A 49 7.06 -8.09 -11.27
C GLU A 49 6.12 -9.31 -11.47
N THR A 50 6.29 -10.04 -12.56
CA THR A 50 5.48 -11.23 -12.88
C THR A 50 6.29 -12.53 -12.84
N ASP A 51 7.57 -12.44 -12.91
CA ASP A 51 8.52 -13.55 -12.89
C ASP A 51 9.22 -13.75 -11.54
N TRP A 52 8.99 -12.85 -10.59
CA TRP A 52 9.53 -12.96 -9.24
C TRP A 52 8.71 -13.94 -8.38
N LYS A 53 9.29 -15.09 -8.06
CA LYS A 53 8.68 -16.10 -7.20
C LYS A 53 9.40 -16.19 -5.86
N PRO A 54 8.71 -16.58 -4.77
CA PRO A 54 7.27 -16.83 -4.71
C PRO A 54 6.45 -15.53 -4.74
N VAL A 55 5.21 -15.62 -5.21
CA VAL A 55 4.15 -14.64 -5.01
C VAL A 55 3.29 -15.09 -3.82
N ARG A 56 2.59 -14.19 -3.16
CA ARG A 56 1.66 -14.56 -2.10
C ARG A 56 0.33 -15.03 -2.68
N THR A 57 -0.23 -14.25 -3.59
CA THR A 57 -1.42 -14.62 -4.37
C THR A 57 -1.19 -14.33 -5.84
N GLY A 58 -1.99 -14.93 -6.71
CA GLY A 58 -1.96 -14.68 -8.13
C GLY A 58 -0.64 -14.98 -8.83
N GLN A 59 -0.14 -14.00 -9.63
CA GLN A 59 1.06 -14.15 -10.45
C GLN A 59 2.01 -12.96 -10.41
N ALA A 60 1.63 -11.85 -9.79
CA ALA A 60 2.41 -10.63 -9.74
C ALA A 60 2.63 -10.15 -8.31
N VAL A 61 3.69 -9.41 -8.09
CA VAL A 61 4.02 -8.73 -6.85
C VAL A 61 4.54 -7.34 -7.15
N LEU A 62 4.61 -6.45 -6.16
CA LEU A 62 5.55 -5.34 -6.22
C LEU A 62 6.89 -5.81 -5.70
N GLY A 63 7.95 -5.57 -6.46
CA GLY A 63 9.31 -5.93 -6.13
C GLY A 63 10.17 -4.68 -5.97
N TYR A 64 10.96 -4.62 -4.92
CA TYR A 64 12.00 -3.63 -4.76
C TYR A 64 13.37 -4.30 -4.78
N HIS A 65 14.21 -3.87 -5.71
CA HIS A 65 15.61 -4.22 -5.74
C HIS A 65 16.45 -2.99 -6.07
N HIS A 66 17.49 -2.78 -5.33
CA HIS A 66 18.40 -1.66 -5.52
C HIS A 66 19.82 -2.17 -5.40
N TRP A 67 20.48 -2.42 -6.53
CA TRP A 67 21.81 -3.03 -6.62
C TRP A 67 22.90 -2.02 -6.97
N GLN A 68 22.51 -0.79 -7.34
CA GLN A 68 23.47 0.29 -7.59
C GLN A 68 23.80 1.06 -6.32
N ILE A 69 24.83 1.88 -6.35
CA ILE A 69 25.15 2.84 -5.29
C ILE A 69 23.96 3.77 -5.11
N PRO A 70 23.48 3.98 -3.88
CA PRO A 70 22.20 4.62 -3.64
C PRO A 70 22.10 6.03 -4.22
N SER A 71 21.04 6.28 -4.93
CA SER A 71 20.45 7.60 -4.93
C SER A 71 19.73 7.75 -3.57
N GLU A 72 19.84 8.88 -2.92
CA GLU A 72 19.17 9.17 -1.65
C GLU A 72 17.63 9.20 -1.78
N ALA A 73 17.11 9.03 -3.00
CA ALA A 73 15.69 9.18 -3.30
C ALA A 73 14.89 7.91 -2.96
N ASP A 74 13.85 8.09 -2.17
CA ASP A 74 12.85 7.06 -1.91
C ASP A 74 12.16 6.62 -3.18
N SER A 75 11.75 5.35 -3.19
CA SER A 75 10.84 4.81 -4.20
C SER A 75 9.56 4.32 -3.53
N GLY A 76 8.46 4.39 -4.25
CA GLY A 76 7.22 3.92 -3.66
C GLY A 76 6.03 3.94 -4.60
N VAL A 77 4.88 3.57 -4.05
CA VAL A 77 3.58 3.62 -4.71
C VAL A 77 2.53 4.20 -3.77
N TRP A 78 1.52 4.83 -4.34
CA TRP A 78 0.37 5.33 -3.58
C TRP A 78 -0.93 5.21 -4.35
N GLN A 79 -2.03 5.20 -3.62
CA GLN A 79 -3.38 5.23 -4.17
C GLN A 79 -4.28 6.11 -3.32
N GLU A 80 -5.19 6.88 -3.97
CA GLU A 80 -6.22 7.63 -3.28
C GLU A 80 -7.40 6.74 -2.91
N VAL A 81 -7.92 6.93 -1.71
CA VAL A 81 -9.09 6.25 -1.16
C VAL A 81 -10.13 7.30 -0.82
N LYS A 82 -11.31 7.20 -1.45
CA LYS A 82 -12.43 8.16 -1.32
C LYS A 82 -13.63 7.53 -0.63
N GLY A 83 -14.56 8.38 -0.17
CA GLY A 83 -15.81 7.93 0.44
C GLY A 83 -15.68 7.56 1.92
N LEU A 84 -14.63 8.03 2.57
CA LEU A 84 -14.46 7.93 4.01
C LEU A 84 -15.38 8.92 4.74
N LYS A 85 -15.63 8.65 6.01
CA LYS A 85 -16.26 9.61 6.92
C LYS A 85 -15.26 10.06 7.96
N VAL A 86 -15.22 11.35 8.23
CA VAL A 86 -14.38 11.90 9.31
C VAL A 86 -14.71 11.17 10.61
N GLY A 87 -13.68 10.74 11.32
CA GLY A 87 -13.78 9.97 12.55
C GLY A 87 -13.79 8.45 12.38
N GLN A 88 -13.87 7.91 11.16
CA GLN A 88 -13.75 6.48 10.92
C GLN A 88 -12.31 6.00 11.19
N LYS A 89 -12.18 4.82 11.78
CA LYS A 89 -10.90 4.13 11.87
C LYS A 89 -10.55 3.53 10.52
N VAL A 90 -9.34 3.76 10.08
CA VAL A 90 -8.80 3.27 8.80
C VAL A 90 -7.54 2.49 9.09
N LYS A 91 -7.46 1.27 8.54
CA LYS A 91 -6.27 0.42 8.58
C LYS A 91 -5.82 0.14 7.16
N PHE A 92 -4.58 0.46 6.84
CA PHE A 92 -3.90 0.04 5.63
C PHE A 92 -2.92 -1.06 5.97
N SER A 93 -2.99 -2.18 5.26
CA SER A 93 -2.10 -3.33 5.42
C SER A 93 -1.57 -3.82 4.09
N ILE A 94 -0.40 -4.45 4.13
CA ILE A 94 0.23 -5.13 2.99
C ILE A 94 1.03 -6.31 3.52
N PHE A 95 1.17 -7.36 2.73
CA PHE A 95 2.12 -8.41 3.05
C PHE A 95 3.48 -8.09 2.46
N MET A 96 4.52 -8.31 3.24
CA MET A 96 5.91 -8.09 2.87
C MET A 96 6.72 -9.36 3.10
N MET A 97 7.66 -9.63 2.21
CA MET A 97 8.63 -10.71 2.30
C MET A 97 10.01 -10.19 1.90
N VAL A 98 11.03 -10.58 2.63
CA VAL A 98 12.43 -10.36 2.24
C VAL A 98 12.97 -11.67 1.67
N ASP A 99 13.34 -11.63 0.39
CA ASP A 99 13.91 -12.77 -0.31
C ASP A 99 15.44 -12.76 -0.14
N SER A 100 15.94 -13.65 0.70
CA SER A 100 17.37 -13.77 0.97
C SER A 100 18.12 -14.62 -0.07
N VAL A 101 17.42 -15.38 -0.90
CA VAL A 101 17.99 -16.38 -1.82
C VAL A 101 18.20 -15.84 -3.22
N SER A 102 17.38 -14.89 -3.66
CA SER A 102 17.58 -14.29 -4.97
C SER A 102 18.89 -13.51 -4.99
N GLY A 103 19.68 -13.66 -6.01
CA GLY A 103 20.89 -12.84 -6.23
C GLY A 103 20.59 -11.33 -6.39
N ASN A 104 19.33 -10.93 -6.29
CA ASN A 104 18.87 -9.56 -6.29
C ASN A 104 19.07 -8.95 -4.91
N GLN A 105 19.77 -7.84 -4.86
CA GLN A 105 20.15 -7.19 -3.61
C GLN A 105 19.25 -6.00 -3.36
N ALA A 106 18.61 -5.93 -2.20
CA ALA A 106 17.89 -4.78 -1.75
C ALA A 106 18.77 -3.94 -0.81
N ARG A 107 19.14 -2.75 -1.25
CA ARG A 107 19.78 -1.73 -0.42
C ARG A 107 18.72 -0.84 0.17
N ALA A 108 17.97 -1.34 1.13
CA ALA A 108 16.94 -0.58 1.79
C ALA A 108 17.21 -0.48 3.28
N GLU A 109 16.97 0.69 3.85
CA GLU A 109 17.08 0.95 5.28
C GLU A 109 15.79 0.57 5.98
N TYR A 110 14.67 1.08 5.50
CA TYR A 110 13.34 0.74 6.02
C TYR A 110 12.26 0.83 4.95
N VAL A 111 11.19 0.11 5.20
CA VAL A 111 9.89 0.23 4.52
C VAL A 111 8.99 1.08 5.39
N GLU A 112 8.19 1.94 4.77
CA GLU A 112 7.22 2.76 5.47
C GLU A 112 5.83 2.65 4.84
N LEU A 113 4.83 2.35 5.67
CA LEU A 113 3.42 2.52 5.32
C LEU A 113 2.93 3.84 5.89
N ARG A 114 2.18 4.61 5.09
CA ARG A 114 1.57 5.87 5.54
C ARG A 114 0.11 5.94 5.16
N LEU A 115 -0.65 6.62 6.02
CA LEU A 115 -1.91 7.25 5.68
C LEU A 115 -1.64 8.75 5.58
N GLU A 116 -1.97 9.35 4.46
CA GLU A 116 -1.77 10.78 4.21
C GLU A 116 -3.11 11.44 3.86
N TYR A 117 -3.23 12.73 4.14
CA TYR A 117 -4.36 13.55 3.76
C TYR A 117 -3.91 14.87 3.15
N SER A 118 -4.75 15.44 2.29
CA SER A 118 -4.45 16.74 1.68
C SER A 118 -4.89 17.88 2.59
N LYS A 119 -3.97 18.82 2.85
CA LYS A 119 -4.23 20.04 3.58
C LYS A 119 -3.57 21.22 2.89
N ASN A 120 -4.37 22.21 2.49
CA ASN A 120 -3.89 23.40 1.80
C ASN A 120 -3.05 23.10 0.53
N GLY A 121 -3.36 22.02 -0.19
CA GLY A 121 -2.63 21.59 -1.38
C GLY A 121 -1.38 20.77 -1.11
N TRP A 122 -1.06 20.49 0.14
CA TRP A 122 0.08 19.66 0.56
C TRP A 122 -0.39 18.35 1.16
N GLN A 123 0.43 17.31 1.04
CA GLN A 123 0.18 16.03 1.72
C GLN A 123 0.78 16.09 3.12
N GLU A 124 -0.05 15.77 4.11
CA GLU A 124 0.36 15.63 5.51
C GLU A 124 0.19 14.18 5.96
N ILE A 125 1.10 13.71 6.80
CA ILE A 125 1.05 12.36 7.35
C ILE A 125 0.02 12.32 8.48
N LEU A 126 -1.00 11.49 8.33
CA LEU A 126 -1.97 11.18 9.37
C LEU A 126 -1.45 10.11 10.33
N ALA A 127 -0.88 9.06 9.77
CA ALA A 127 -0.27 7.94 10.51
C ALA A 127 0.83 7.30 9.67
N GLN A 128 1.84 6.75 10.35
CA GLN A 128 2.94 6.04 9.69
C GLN A 128 3.42 4.85 10.50
N LYS A 129 3.92 3.83 9.81
CA LYS A 129 4.61 2.68 10.37
C LYS A 129 5.89 2.45 9.60
N ARG A 130 7.05 2.63 10.26
CA ARG A 130 8.37 2.27 9.73
C ARG A 130 8.77 0.87 10.18
N VAL A 131 9.30 0.11 9.25
CA VAL A 131 9.81 -1.25 9.46
C VAL A 131 11.28 -1.26 9.01
N PRO A 132 12.24 -1.17 9.93
CA PRO A 132 13.65 -1.29 9.61
C PRO A 132 13.94 -2.68 9.04
N LEU A 133 14.57 -2.78 7.89
CA LEU A 133 14.86 -4.07 7.26
C LEU A 133 15.85 -4.92 8.04
N LYS A 134 16.73 -4.30 8.82
CA LYS A 134 17.64 -5.02 9.72
C LYS A 134 16.93 -5.86 10.79
N ASP A 135 15.69 -5.47 11.15
CA ASP A 135 14.89 -6.09 12.20
C ASP A 135 13.75 -6.96 11.60
N PHE A 136 13.60 -6.97 10.28
CA PHE A 136 12.56 -7.73 9.61
C PHE A 136 13.00 -9.19 9.39
N PRO A 137 12.09 -10.18 9.55
CA PRO A 137 12.42 -11.58 9.31
C PRO A 137 12.94 -11.83 7.89
N THR A 138 13.97 -12.67 7.77
CA THR A 138 14.53 -13.16 6.51
C THR A 138 14.26 -14.65 6.35
N ASP A 139 13.08 -15.07 6.76
CA ASP A 139 12.63 -16.46 6.80
C ASP A 139 11.88 -16.89 5.53
N GLU A 140 11.90 -16.05 4.51
CA GLU A 140 11.21 -16.25 3.23
C GLU A 140 9.68 -16.42 3.36
N ALA A 141 9.13 -15.98 4.49
CA ALA A 141 7.70 -15.98 4.73
C ALA A 141 7.08 -14.59 4.52
N TRP A 142 5.79 -14.59 4.22
CA TRP A 142 5.00 -13.38 4.09
C TRP A 142 4.50 -12.90 5.45
N HIS A 143 4.88 -11.70 5.84
CA HIS A 143 4.48 -11.06 7.08
C HIS A 143 3.59 -9.84 6.80
N ALA A 144 2.49 -9.72 7.53
CA ALA A 144 1.63 -8.56 7.44
C ALA A 144 2.29 -7.34 8.12
N VAL A 145 2.28 -6.23 7.41
CA VAL A 145 2.65 -4.90 7.95
C VAL A 145 1.42 -4.02 7.85
N GLU A 146 1.14 -3.26 8.90
CA GLU A 146 -0.07 -2.45 8.96
C GLU A 146 0.16 -1.10 9.64
N VAL A 147 -0.64 -0.11 9.23
CA VAL A 147 -0.74 1.21 9.85
C VAL A 147 -2.20 1.56 10.06
N GLU A 148 -2.52 2.14 11.21
CA GLU A 148 -3.87 2.56 11.58
C GLU A 148 -3.92 4.05 11.86
N GLY A 149 -5.05 4.68 11.51
CA GLY A 149 -5.33 6.08 11.79
C GLY A 149 -6.83 6.35 11.88
N VAL A 150 -7.18 7.60 12.17
CA VAL A 150 -8.57 8.06 12.18
C VAL A 150 -8.73 9.09 11.07
N ALA A 151 -9.62 8.83 10.12
CA ALA A 151 -9.85 9.71 9.00
C ALA A 151 -10.23 11.13 9.47
N CYS A 152 -9.48 12.11 9.04
CA CYS A 152 -9.75 13.54 9.29
C CYS A 152 -10.36 14.24 8.06
N THR A 153 -10.45 13.55 6.94
CA THR A 153 -11.04 13.99 5.67
C THR A 153 -11.82 12.84 5.03
N GLU A 154 -12.63 13.14 4.02
CA GLU A 154 -13.38 12.12 3.26
C GLU A 154 -12.52 11.37 2.23
N GLU A 155 -11.26 11.76 2.10
CA GLU A 155 -10.29 11.21 1.17
C GLU A 155 -8.93 11.10 1.85
N LEU A 156 -8.29 9.95 1.72
CA LEU A 156 -6.94 9.68 2.18
C LEU A 156 -6.12 9.12 1.03
N ARG A 157 -4.80 9.17 1.21
CA ARG A 157 -3.86 8.45 0.38
C ARG A 157 -3.19 7.37 1.22
N VAL A 158 -3.21 6.12 0.71
CA VAL A 158 -2.36 5.05 1.22
C VAL A 158 -1.04 5.06 0.48
N VAL A 159 0.06 4.92 1.20
CA VAL A 159 1.41 5.04 0.66
C VAL A 159 2.26 3.87 1.16
N LEU A 160 2.95 3.23 0.25
CA LEU A 160 4.07 2.33 0.51
C LEU A 160 5.33 3.00 -0.01
N SER A 161 6.30 3.24 0.84
CA SER A 161 7.61 3.77 0.44
C SER A 161 8.76 2.93 0.96
N ILE A 162 9.88 3.00 0.28
CA ILE A 162 11.12 2.36 0.67
C ILE A 162 12.23 3.39 0.59
N THR A 163 12.96 3.53 1.70
CA THR A 163 14.13 4.38 1.78
C THR A 163 15.38 3.54 1.52
N PRO A 164 16.23 3.93 0.55
CA PRO A 164 17.49 3.26 0.27
C PRO A 164 18.43 3.30 1.48
N SER A 165 19.23 2.25 1.66
CA SER A 165 20.35 2.27 2.60
C SER A 165 21.57 2.89 1.93
N LEU A 166 22.26 3.77 2.62
CA LEU A 166 23.54 4.34 2.20
C LEU A 166 24.71 3.40 2.47
N ASP A 167 24.49 2.30 3.18
CA ASP A 167 25.50 1.29 3.45
C ASP A 167 25.92 0.58 2.15
N GLU A 168 27.21 0.40 1.95
CA GLU A 168 27.76 -0.30 0.77
C GLU A 168 27.43 -1.80 0.78
N ILE A 169 27.10 -2.38 1.93
CA ILE A 169 26.80 -3.79 2.08
C ILE A 169 25.30 -4.01 1.93
N PRO A 170 24.83 -4.74 0.90
CA PRO A 170 23.43 -5.14 0.77
C PRO A 170 23.05 -6.00 1.97
N ARG A 171 21.94 -5.68 2.62
CA ARG A 171 21.49 -6.38 3.84
C ARG A 171 20.57 -7.55 3.56
N ALA A 172 19.93 -7.56 2.39
CA ALA A 172 18.93 -8.57 2.04
C ALA A 172 18.87 -8.76 0.52
N GLY A 173 18.17 -9.79 0.09
CA GLY A 173 17.70 -9.95 -1.27
C GLY A 173 16.59 -8.94 -1.63
N ALA A 174 15.82 -9.23 -2.65
CA ALA A 174 14.68 -8.40 -3.03
C ALA A 174 13.63 -8.31 -1.91
N VAL A 175 13.01 -7.14 -1.78
CA VAL A 175 11.83 -6.98 -0.92
C VAL A 175 10.59 -7.07 -1.80
N LYS A 176 9.66 -7.93 -1.43
CA LYS A 176 8.41 -8.17 -2.18
C LYS A 176 7.21 -7.73 -1.36
N PHE A 177 6.19 -7.21 -2.05
CA PHE A 177 4.94 -6.78 -1.45
C PHE A 177 3.77 -7.35 -2.23
N ASP A 178 2.74 -7.77 -1.51
CA ASP A 178 1.54 -8.33 -2.11
C ASP A 178 0.31 -8.09 -1.24
N ASP A 179 -0.88 -8.20 -1.82
CA ASP A 179 -2.18 -8.15 -1.14
C ASP A 179 -2.35 -6.91 -0.23
N ALA A 180 -2.16 -5.72 -0.81
CA ALA A 180 -2.48 -4.47 -0.17
C ALA A 180 -3.99 -4.36 0.09
N LYS A 181 -4.38 -3.95 1.29
CA LYS A 181 -5.78 -3.86 1.72
C LYS A 181 -6.04 -2.62 2.55
N ILE A 182 -7.23 -2.04 2.39
CA ILE A 182 -7.78 -1.04 3.31
C ILE A 182 -8.99 -1.62 4.04
N GLU A 183 -9.09 -1.35 5.32
CA GLU A 183 -10.25 -1.69 6.17
C GLU A 183 -10.73 -0.41 6.85
N VAL A 184 -12.05 -0.22 6.86
CA VAL A 184 -12.69 0.98 7.44
C VAL A 184 -13.78 0.54 8.42
N ASN A 185 -13.71 1.05 9.67
CA ASN A 185 -14.61 0.69 10.78
C ASN A 185 -15.22 1.94 11.44
#